data_11076bd39ca429328f38f0e280c4cb69
#
_entry.id   11076bd39ca429328f38f0e280c4cb69
#
_cell.length_a   1.000
_cell.length_b   1.000
_cell.length_c   1.000
_cell.angle_alpha   90.00
_cell.angle_beta   90.00
_cell.angle_gamma   90.00
#
_symmetry.space_group_name_H-M   'P 1'
#
loop_
_entity.id
_entity.type
_entity.pdbx_description
1 polymer ?
#
loop_
_entity_poly.entity_id
_entity_poly.type
_entity_poly.pdbx_seq_one_letter_code
_entity_poly.pdbx_strand_id
1 'polypeptide(L)'
;MEQKQLYIAYGSNINPEQMAYRCPNSKAVGTSVIKDHELEFRSYATIVPKKGASVPVVIWELEESDITALNRYEGYPRQYRQEKMTFELGGKKYEGMAYLMNNGEISPPARQYYDIILQGYREYGLDESCLQTALENSIQHEIDENLNDDFQITIGGG
;
A
#
# COMPACT_ATOMS: atom_id res chain seq x y z
N MET A 1 -10.59 26.75 -12.78
CA MET A 1 -9.80 25.54 -13.07
C MET A 1 -9.93 24.55 -11.93
N GLU A 2 -10.43 23.40 -12.22
CA GLU A 2 -10.51 22.36 -11.21
C GLU A 2 -9.11 21.85 -10.89
N GLN A 3 -8.76 21.86 -9.60
CA GLN A 3 -7.55 21.19 -9.14
C GLN A 3 -7.84 19.70 -9.07
N LYS A 4 -7.08 18.93 -9.82
CA LYS A 4 -7.20 17.48 -9.75
C LYS A 4 -6.59 16.97 -8.45
N GLN A 5 -7.19 15.93 -7.91
CA GLN A 5 -6.72 15.29 -6.68
C GLN A 5 -5.46 14.47 -6.98
N LEU A 6 -4.43 14.65 -6.18
CA LEU A 6 -3.25 13.79 -6.22
C LEU A 6 -3.46 12.59 -5.29
N TYR A 7 -3.16 11.41 -5.82
CA TYR A 7 -3.33 10.13 -5.12
C TYR A 7 -1.98 9.44 -4.98
N ILE A 8 -1.69 9.03 -3.76
CA ILE A 8 -0.44 8.37 -3.39
C ILE A 8 -0.70 6.86 -3.37
N ALA A 9 -0.20 6.14 -4.37
CA ALA A 9 -0.36 4.70 -4.47
C ALA A 9 0.90 3.99 -4.00
N TYR A 10 0.76 3.08 -3.04
CA TYR A 10 1.88 2.31 -2.50
C TYR A 10 1.69 0.80 -2.65
N GLY A 11 0.51 0.34 -3.05
CA GLY A 11 0.16 -1.08 -3.19
C GLY A 11 -0.18 -1.43 -4.64
N SER A 12 -1.27 -2.17 -4.83
CA SER A 12 -1.64 -2.67 -6.17
C SER A 12 -1.89 -1.56 -7.19
N ASN A 13 -2.26 -0.38 -6.75
CA ASN A 13 -2.53 0.77 -7.62
C ASN A 13 -1.26 1.48 -8.10
N ILE A 14 -0.08 0.98 -7.73
CA ILE A 14 1.16 1.32 -8.41
C ILE A 14 1.12 0.75 -9.84
N ASN A 15 0.49 -0.39 -10.01
CA ASN A 15 0.44 -1.11 -11.28
C ASN A 15 -0.42 -0.37 -12.31
N PRO A 16 0.15 0.05 -13.46
CA PRO A 16 -0.60 0.84 -14.45
C PRO A 16 -1.75 0.08 -15.08
N GLU A 17 -1.67 -1.25 -15.20
CA GLU A 17 -2.79 -2.04 -15.71
C GLU A 17 -3.98 -2.00 -14.77
N GLN A 18 -3.71 -2.05 -13.45
CA GLN A 18 -4.77 -1.95 -12.45
C GLN A 18 -5.43 -0.58 -12.50
N MET A 19 -4.64 0.48 -12.60
CA MET A 19 -5.17 1.84 -12.63
C MET A 19 -5.91 2.13 -13.94
N ALA A 20 -5.45 1.59 -15.07
CA ALA A 20 -6.16 1.74 -16.33
C ALA A 20 -7.57 1.15 -16.27
N TYR A 21 -7.71 0.06 -15.52
CA TYR A 21 -9.01 -0.61 -15.34
C TYR A 21 -9.89 0.13 -14.31
N ARG A 22 -9.32 0.47 -13.14
CA ARG A 22 -10.09 1.09 -12.05
C ARG A 22 -10.36 2.56 -12.26
N CYS A 23 -9.38 3.28 -12.79
CA CYS A 23 -9.37 4.73 -12.88
C CYS A 23 -8.95 5.15 -14.27
N PRO A 24 -9.81 4.94 -15.29
CA PRO A 24 -9.40 5.16 -16.68
C PRO A 24 -9.05 6.61 -17.01
N ASN A 25 -9.46 7.56 -16.16
CA ASN A 25 -9.16 8.98 -16.38
C ASN A 25 -7.94 9.46 -15.59
N SER A 26 -7.29 8.57 -14.85
CA SER A 26 -6.12 8.92 -14.05
C SER A 26 -4.86 9.04 -14.92
N LYS A 27 -3.89 9.81 -14.41
CA LYS A 27 -2.58 9.94 -15.05
C LYS A 27 -1.49 9.80 -14.01
N ALA A 28 -0.49 8.97 -14.29
CA ALA A 28 0.71 8.92 -13.48
C ALA A 28 1.51 10.20 -13.70
N VAL A 29 1.84 10.90 -12.62
CA VAL A 29 2.61 12.15 -12.69
C VAL A 29 4.04 12.01 -12.22
N GLY A 30 4.37 10.92 -11.55
CA GLY A 30 5.73 10.66 -11.13
C GLY A 30 5.82 9.66 -9.99
N THR A 31 7.03 9.44 -9.54
CA THR A 31 7.31 8.57 -8.39
C THR A 31 7.89 9.41 -7.25
N SER A 32 7.68 8.95 -6.03
CA SER A 32 8.19 9.63 -4.85
C SER A 32 8.38 8.61 -3.73
N VAL A 33 8.63 9.08 -2.52
CA VAL A 33 8.68 8.24 -1.32
C VAL A 33 7.89 8.92 -0.22
N ILE A 34 7.27 8.11 0.64
CA ILE A 34 6.67 8.59 1.88
C ILE A 34 7.65 8.30 3.00
N LYS A 35 8.13 9.33 3.66
CA LYS A 35 9.13 9.22 4.73
C LYS A 35 8.48 8.80 6.03
N ASP A 36 9.26 8.13 6.88
CA ASP A 36 8.87 7.73 8.23
C ASP A 36 7.64 6.81 8.26
N HIS A 37 7.56 5.96 7.25
CA HIS A 37 6.55 4.92 7.12
C HIS A 37 7.18 3.66 6.57
N GLU A 38 6.58 2.51 6.88
CA GLU A 38 6.96 1.23 6.27
C GLU A 38 5.72 0.57 5.69
N LEU A 39 5.95 -0.24 4.66
CA LEU A 39 4.91 -1.06 4.04
C LEU A 39 4.62 -2.25 4.96
N GLU A 40 3.34 -2.56 5.13
CA GLU A 40 2.90 -3.69 5.95
C GLU A 40 1.82 -4.46 5.21
N PHE A 41 1.90 -5.79 5.25
CA PHE A 41 0.84 -6.64 4.72
C PHE A 41 -0.07 -7.12 5.84
N ARG A 42 -1.37 -6.94 5.64
CA ARG A 42 -2.46 -7.48 6.44
C ARG A 42 -3.41 -8.19 5.48
N SER A 43 -2.89 -9.18 4.75
CA SER A 43 -3.41 -9.77 3.52
C SER A 43 -3.36 -8.79 2.35
N TYR A 44 -3.78 -7.56 2.56
CA TYR A 44 -3.62 -6.43 1.64
C TYR A 44 -2.61 -5.45 2.20
N ALA A 45 -2.13 -4.55 1.35
CA ALA A 45 -1.10 -3.59 1.74
C ALA A 45 -1.66 -2.40 2.50
N THR A 46 -0.91 -1.94 3.48
CA THR A 46 -1.09 -0.64 4.13
C THR A 46 0.29 -0.08 4.45
N ILE A 47 0.35 1.15 4.92
CA ILE A 47 1.59 1.72 5.44
C ILE A 47 1.35 2.17 6.88
N VAL A 48 2.39 2.05 7.68
CA VAL A 48 2.32 2.39 9.11
C VAL A 48 3.51 3.28 9.48
N PRO A 49 3.38 4.11 10.51
CA PRO A 49 4.50 4.95 10.94
C PRO A 49 5.70 4.10 11.35
N LYS A 50 6.87 4.48 10.85
CA LYS A 50 8.14 3.88 11.23
C LYS A 50 9.27 4.86 10.98
N LYS A 51 9.78 5.45 12.04
CA LYS A 51 10.85 6.43 11.96
C LYS A 51 12.06 5.89 11.21
N GLY A 52 12.53 6.64 10.22
CA GLY A 52 13.70 6.29 9.43
C GLY A 52 13.43 5.40 8.24
N ALA A 53 12.25 4.81 8.13
CA ALA A 53 11.86 4.02 6.96
C ALA A 53 11.21 4.91 5.90
N SER A 54 11.13 4.41 4.68
CA SER A 54 10.42 5.11 3.61
C SER A 54 9.80 4.09 2.66
N VAL A 55 8.69 4.49 2.04
CA VAL A 55 7.92 3.64 1.13
C VAL A 55 7.89 4.29 -0.23
N PRO A 56 8.35 3.57 -1.29
CA PRO A 56 8.22 4.07 -2.66
C PRO A 56 6.76 4.14 -3.06
N VAL A 57 6.41 5.18 -3.81
CA VAL A 57 5.02 5.41 -4.24
C VAL A 57 4.99 5.93 -5.68
N VAL A 58 3.86 5.72 -6.32
CA VAL A 58 3.51 6.35 -7.58
C VAL A 58 2.42 7.36 -7.31
N ILE A 59 2.56 8.54 -7.89
CA ILE A 59 1.60 9.62 -7.72
C ILE A 59 0.72 9.68 -8.96
N TRP A 60 -0.59 9.63 -8.73
CA TRP A 60 -1.60 9.70 -9.78
C TRP A 60 -2.42 10.97 -9.65
N GLU A 61 -2.74 11.57 -10.77
CA GLU A 61 -3.70 12.66 -10.84
C GLU A 61 -5.06 12.06 -11.16
N LEU A 62 -6.05 12.33 -10.30
CA LEU A 62 -7.38 11.72 -10.39
C LEU A 62 -8.45 12.74 -10.79
N GLU A 63 -9.43 12.26 -11.55
CA GLU A 63 -10.69 12.95 -11.71
C GLU A 63 -11.68 12.46 -10.64
N GLU A 64 -12.79 13.16 -10.50
CA GLU A 64 -13.81 12.86 -9.49
C GLU A 64 -14.37 11.44 -9.63
N SER A 65 -14.60 10.99 -10.87
CA SER A 65 -15.05 9.63 -11.15
C SER A 65 -14.05 8.57 -10.70
N ASP A 66 -12.76 8.87 -10.78
CA ASP A 66 -11.71 7.97 -10.32
C ASP A 66 -11.73 7.84 -8.79
N ILE A 67 -11.95 8.96 -8.09
CA ILE A 67 -12.04 8.96 -6.62
C ILE A 67 -13.23 8.09 -6.18
N THR A 68 -14.37 8.21 -6.84
CA THR A 68 -15.55 7.40 -6.56
C THR A 68 -15.23 5.91 -6.75
N ALA A 69 -14.55 5.55 -7.82
CA ALA A 69 -14.16 4.16 -8.10
C ALA A 69 -13.18 3.63 -7.03
N LEU A 70 -12.19 4.43 -6.64
CA LEU A 70 -11.23 4.06 -5.61
C LEU A 70 -11.90 3.89 -4.25
N ASN A 71 -12.79 4.81 -3.87
CA ASN A 71 -13.53 4.70 -2.60
C ASN A 71 -14.27 3.37 -2.52
N ARG A 72 -14.88 2.96 -3.62
CA ARG A 72 -15.58 1.67 -3.68
C ARG A 72 -14.61 0.50 -3.59
N TYR A 73 -13.53 0.56 -4.34
CA TYR A 73 -12.53 -0.51 -4.36
C TYR A 73 -11.87 -0.70 -2.99
N GLU A 74 -11.54 0.39 -2.31
CA GLU A 74 -10.88 0.36 -1.01
C GLU A 74 -11.85 0.11 0.16
N GLY A 75 -13.15 0.09 -0.09
CA GLY A 75 -14.13 -0.05 0.99
C GLY A 75 -14.13 1.12 1.95
N TYR A 76 -13.92 2.31 1.39
CA TYR A 76 -13.90 3.56 2.17
C TYR A 76 -15.31 3.88 2.68
N PRO A 77 -15.48 4.31 3.92
CA PRO A 77 -14.46 4.54 4.95
C PRO A 77 -14.24 3.38 5.92
N ARG A 78 -14.85 2.22 5.71
CA ARG A 78 -14.82 1.09 6.64
C ARG A 78 -13.48 0.34 6.68
N GLN A 79 -13.01 -0.12 5.54
CA GLN A 79 -11.78 -0.91 5.46
C GLN A 79 -10.56 -0.01 5.41
N TYR A 80 -10.62 1.02 4.62
CA TYR A 80 -9.56 2.02 4.47
C TYR A 80 -10.12 3.41 4.75
N ARG A 81 -9.27 4.25 5.33
CA ARG A 81 -9.54 5.68 5.50
C ARG A 81 -8.67 6.46 4.53
N GLN A 82 -9.06 7.68 4.24
CA GLN A 82 -8.24 8.61 3.47
C GLN A 82 -7.41 9.46 4.43
N GLU A 83 -6.12 9.59 4.13
CA GLU A 83 -5.23 10.50 4.85
C GLU A 83 -4.49 11.39 3.88
N LYS A 84 -4.27 12.64 4.28
CA LYS A 84 -3.43 13.56 3.54
C LYS A 84 -1.99 13.35 3.97
N MET A 85 -1.10 13.22 2.99
CA MET A 85 0.32 13.02 3.24
C MET A 85 1.13 13.88 2.30
N THR A 86 2.33 14.28 2.75
CA THR A 86 3.22 15.11 1.94
C THR A 86 4.26 14.24 1.24
N PHE A 87 4.65 14.67 0.05
CA PHE A 87 5.69 14.02 -0.73
C PHE A 87 6.39 15.06 -1.60
N GLU A 88 7.52 14.70 -2.18
CA GLU A 88 8.27 15.57 -3.07
C GLU A 88 8.24 15.04 -4.50
N LEU A 89 8.05 15.96 -5.46
CA LEU A 89 8.18 15.71 -6.89
C LEU A 89 9.03 16.82 -7.48
N GLY A 90 10.13 16.45 -8.14
CA GLY A 90 10.98 17.45 -8.79
C GLY A 90 11.51 18.52 -7.85
N GLY A 91 11.78 18.17 -6.60
CA GLY A 91 12.28 19.09 -5.58
C GLY A 91 11.25 19.98 -4.91
N LYS A 92 9.97 19.81 -5.26
CA LYS A 92 8.87 20.58 -4.65
C LYS A 92 8.02 19.67 -3.78
N LYS A 93 7.49 20.23 -2.70
CA LYS A 93 6.57 19.51 -1.79
C LYS A 93 5.13 19.66 -2.26
N TYR A 94 4.42 18.56 -2.22
CA TYR A 94 3.00 18.48 -2.54
C TYR A 94 2.27 17.71 -1.46
N GLU A 95 0.97 17.86 -1.43
CA GLU A 95 0.09 17.09 -0.57
C GLU A 95 -0.83 16.23 -1.45
N GLY A 96 -0.99 14.96 -1.07
CA GLY A 96 -1.88 14.05 -1.75
C GLY A 96 -2.64 13.20 -0.76
N MET A 97 -3.55 12.39 -1.30
CA MET A 97 -4.40 11.50 -0.51
C MET A 97 -3.91 10.06 -0.65
N ALA A 98 -3.84 9.36 0.47
CA ALA A 98 -3.55 7.92 0.51
C ALA A 98 -4.67 7.19 1.24
N TYR A 99 -4.89 5.93 0.87
CA TYR A 99 -5.81 5.06 1.61
C TYR A 99 -4.98 4.21 2.58
N LEU A 100 -5.31 4.30 3.86
CA LEU A 100 -4.64 3.52 4.90
C LEU A 100 -5.67 2.60 5.57
N MET A 101 -5.25 1.36 5.84
CA MET A 101 -6.12 0.36 6.45
C MET A 101 -6.47 0.73 7.90
N ASN A 102 -7.75 0.63 8.25
CA ASN A 102 -8.23 0.97 9.58
C ASN A 102 -7.88 -0.08 10.62
N ASN A 103 -8.00 -1.35 10.24
CA ASN A 103 -7.85 -2.49 11.14
C ASN A 103 -7.10 -3.60 10.44
N GLY A 104 -6.97 -4.72 11.11
CA GLY A 104 -6.38 -5.91 10.54
C GLY A 104 -5.09 -6.27 11.24
N GLU A 105 -4.72 -7.53 11.14
CA GLU A 105 -3.48 -8.06 11.69
C GLU A 105 -2.50 -8.35 10.57
N ILE A 106 -1.21 -8.30 10.88
CA ILE A 106 -0.16 -8.65 9.92
C ILE A 106 -0.42 -10.06 9.41
N SER A 107 -0.47 -10.20 8.10
CA SER A 107 -0.76 -11.46 7.42
C SER A 107 -0.19 -11.42 6.01
N PRO A 108 0.38 -12.55 5.51
CA PRO A 108 0.94 -12.57 4.17
C PRO A 108 -0.10 -12.29 3.09
N PRO A 109 0.33 -11.60 2.03
CA PRO A 109 -0.54 -11.37 0.87
C PRO A 109 -0.72 -12.63 0.05
N ALA A 110 -1.83 -12.74 -0.68
CA ALA A 110 -1.97 -13.74 -1.71
C ALA A 110 -0.90 -13.50 -2.78
N ARG A 111 -0.37 -14.58 -3.35
CA ARG A 111 0.72 -14.49 -4.32
C ARG A 111 0.37 -13.61 -5.52
N GLN A 112 -0.83 -13.79 -6.06
CA GLN A 112 -1.28 -13.03 -7.22
C GLN A 112 -1.32 -11.52 -6.92
N TYR A 113 -1.79 -11.16 -5.73
CA TYR A 113 -1.83 -9.77 -5.30
C TYR A 113 -0.42 -9.19 -5.15
N TYR A 114 0.48 -9.96 -4.53
CA TYR A 114 1.89 -9.55 -4.39
C TYR A 114 2.55 -9.35 -5.75
N ASP A 115 2.32 -10.27 -6.69
CA ASP A 115 2.92 -10.19 -8.02
C ASP A 115 2.44 -8.94 -8.79
N ILE A 116 1.20 -8.53 -8.59
CA ILE A 116 0.67 -7.29 -9.18
C ILE A 116 1.46 -6.08 -8.67
N ILE A 117 1.74 -6.03 -7.37
CA ILE A 117 2.53 -4.95 -6.77
C ILE A 117 3.96 -4.98 -7.31
N LEU A 118 4.57 -6.16 -7.33
CA LEU A 118 5.94 -6.33 -7.82
C LEU A 118 6.08 -5.88 -9.27
N GLN A 119 5.12 -6.23 -10.12
CA GLN A 119 5.09 -5.78 -11.50
C GLN A 119 5.05 -4.25 -11.58
N GLY A 120 4.25 -3.61 -10.74
CA GLY A 120 4.20 -2.16 -10.67
C GLY A 120 5.53 -1.54 -10.24
N TYR A 121 6.19 -2.11 -9.24
CA TYR A 121 7.52 -1.67 -8.80
C TYR A 121 8.52 -1.72 -9.96
N ARG A 122 8.51 -2.81 -10.71
CA ARG A 122 9.42 -3.01 -11.84
C ARG A 122 9.13 -2.08 -13.00
N GLU A 123 7.86 -1.84 -13.26
CA GLU A 123 7.43 -0.91 -14.32
C GLU A 123 7.97 0.51 -14.08
N TYR A 124 8.01 0.95 -12.82
CA TYR A 124 8.48 2.28 -12.45
C TYR A 124 9.92 2.31 -11.92
N GLY A 125 10.62 1.18 -11.93
CA GLY A 125 12.00 1.11 -11.46
C GLY A 125 12.15 1.42 -9.97
N LEU A 126 11.17 1.06 -9.15
CA LEU A 126 11.21 1.30 -7.71
C LEU A 126 12.09 0.27 -7.00
N ASP A 127 12.69 0.68 -5.88
CA ASP A 127 13.48 -0.22 -5.04
C ASP A 127 12.59 -1.29 -4.42
N GLU A 128 12.84 -2.55 -4.76
CA GLU A 128 12.03 -3.68 -4.31
C GLU A 128 12.30 -4.11 -2.86
N SER A 129 13.34 -3.57 -2.22
CA SER A 129 13.74 -4.00 -0.87
C SER A 129 12.64 -3.75 0.16
N CYS A 130 11.93 -2.64 0.05
CA CYS A 130 10.80 -2.32 0.92
C CYS A 130 9.69 -3.38 0.80
N LEU A 131 9.36 -3.75 -0.42
CA LEU A 131 8.34 -4.75 -0.71
C LEU A 131 8.73 -6.13 -0.18
N GLN A 132 9.99 -6.52 -0.41
CA GLN A 132 10.52 -7.79 0.06
C GLN A 132 10.54 -7.87 1.58
N THR A 133 10.98 -6.81 2.25
CA THR A 133 10.99 -6.73 3.71
C THR A 133 9.58 -6.88 4.28
N ALA A 134 8.60 -6.21 3.70
CA ALA A 134 7.21 -6.31 4.15
C ALA A 134 6.67 -7.75 4.00
N LEU A 135 7.01 -8.42 2.90
CA LEU A 135 6.62 -9.81 2.69
C LEU A 135 7.26 -10.71 3.74
N GLU A 136 8.57 -10.60 3.96
CA GLU A 136 9.30 -11.39 4.94
C GLU A 136 8.74 -11.21 6.35
N ASN A 137 8.46 -9.97 6.74
CA ASN A 137 7.87 -9.66 8.04
C ASN A 137 6.50 -10.33 8.21
N SER A 138 5.68 -10.34 7.18
CA SER A 138 4.35 -10.95 7.24
C SER A 138 4.43 -12.48 7.36
N ILE A 139 5.37 -13.10 6.66
CA ILE A 139 5.61 -14.55 6.74
C ILE A 139 6.16 -14.92 8.12
N GLN A 140 7.11 -14.15 8.63
CA GLN A 140 7.69 -14.40 9.96
C GLN A 140 6.64 -14.28 11.05
N HIS A 141 5.75 -13.28 10.95
CA HIS A 141 4.65 -13.10 11.89
C HIS A 141 3.72 -14.32 11.91
N GLU A 142 3.37 -14.85 10.75
CA GLU A 142 2.53 -16.04 10.61
C GLU A 142 3.20 -17.27 11.22
N ILE A 143 4.50 -17.45 10.97
CA ILE A 143 5.27 -18.54 11.55
C ILE A 143 5.27 -18.44 13.08
N ASP A 144 5.51 -17.25 13.63
CA ASP A 144 5.56 -17.02 15.06
C ASP A 144 4.20 -17.30 15.72
N GLU A 145 3.12 -16.88 15.09
CA GLU A 145 1.76 -17.17 15.59
C GLU A 145 1.46 -18.66 15.60
N ASN A 146 1.80 -19.37 14.52
CA ASN A 146 1.61 -20.81 14.44
C ASN A 146 2.39 -21.55 15.49
N LEU A 147 3.63 -21.15 15.75
CA LEU A 147 4.46 -21.74 16.82
C LEU A 147 3.85 -21.49 18.20
N ASN A 148 3.33 -20.30 18.44
CA ASN A 148 2.67 -19.99 19.72
C ASN A 148 1.40 -20.82 19.91
N ASP A 149 0.61 -20.99 18.85
CA ASP A 149 -0.60 -21.81 18.88
C ASP A 149 -0.25 -23.27 19.17
N ASP A 150 0.75 -23.83 18.50
CA ASP A 150 1.22 -25.19 18.72
C ASP A 150 1.72 -25.38 20.15
N PHE A 151 2.47 -24.41 20.67
CA PHE A 151 2.96 -24.42 22.04
C PHE A 151 1.82 -24.38 23.06
N GLN A 152 0.81 -23.55 22.82
CA GLN A 152 -0.39 -23.46 23.66
C GLN A 152 -1.16 -24.79 23.68
N ILE A 153 -1.34 -25.42 22.53
CA ILE A 153 -2.01 -26.70 22.39
C ILE A 153 -1.25 -27.78 23.17
N THR A 154 0.06 -27.83 23.08
CA THR A 154 0.90 -28.79 23.75
C THR A 154 0.81 -28.65 25.29
N ILE A 155 0.79 -27.44 25.80
CA ILE A 155 0.67 -27.18 27.24
C ILE A 155 -0.76 -27.45 27.70
N GLY A 156 -1.77 -27.02 26.96
CA GLY A 156 -3.17 -27.16 27.32
C GLY A 156 -3.69 -28.60 27.20
N GLY A 157 -3.03 -29.45 26.44
CA GLY A 157 -3.42 -30.85 26.23
C GLY A 157 -2.81 -31.86 27.22
N GLY A 158 -2.05 -31.32 28.18
CA GLY A 158 -1.38 -32.16 29.18
C GLY A 158 -2.24 -32.58 30.35
#